data_1a732e327824e57cf969f56c08ae4dd8
#
_entry.id   1a732e327824e57cf969f56c08ae4dd8
#
_cell.length_a   1.000
_cell.length_b   1.000
_cell.length_c   1.000
_cell.angle_alpha   90.00
_cell.angle_beta   90.00
_cell.angle_gamma   90.00
#
_symmetry.space_group_name_H-M   'P 1'
#
loop_
_entity.id
_entity.type
_entity.pdbx_description
1 polymer ?
#
loop_
_entity_poly.entity_id
_entity_poly.type
_entity_poly.pdbx_seq_one_letter_code
_entity_poly.pdbx_strand_id
1 'polypeptide(L)'
;MISIEDINSELRSVDTQVSESSYGIRHIGELAMQSLSRAQSEFSDQQAGRTLINALSLIQASCNDAANSVNQVSVESKSIISRLQQ
;
A
#
# COMPACT_ATOMS: atom_id res chain seq x y z
N MET A 1 1.83 21.59 27.39
CA MET A 1 1.06 20.39 27.69
C MET A 1 0.29 19.96 26.42
N ILE A 2 0.32 18.68 26.08
CA ILE A 2 -0.39 18.16 24.92
C ILE A 2 -1.86 17.91 25.32
N SER A 3 -2.78 18.41 24.53
CA SER A 3 -4.22 18.20 24.74
C SER A 3 -4.74 17.04 23.90
N ILE A 4 -5.93 16.58 24.21
CA ILE A 4 -6.62 15.56 23.40
C ILE A 4 -6.85 16.08 21.97
N GLU A 5 -7.13 17.37 21.83
CA GLU A 5 -7.31 18.00 20.52
C GLU A 5 -6.03 17.97 19.69
N ASP A 6 -4.87 18.15 20.32
CA ASP A 6 -3.58 18.06 19.63
C ASP A 6 -3.33 16.65 19.12
N ILE A 7 -3.60 15.65 19.94
CA ILE A 7 -3.46 14.24 19.55
C ILE A 7 -4.42 13.89 18.43
N ASN A 8 -5.66 14.35 18.52
CA ASN A 8 -6.66 14.11 17.49
C ASN A 8 -6.23 14.71 16.14
N SER A 9 -5.65 15.92 16.18
CA SER A 9 -5.11 16.57 14.99
C SER A 9 -3.96 15.76 14.38
N GLU A 10 -3.06 15.24 15.21
CA GLU A 10 -1.97 14.38 14.76
C GLU A 10 -2.48 13.10 14.13
N LEU A 11 -3.51 12.48 14.69
CA LEU A 11 -4.13 11.26 14.14
C LEU A 11 -4.76 11.51 12.78
N ARG A 12 -5.38 12.67 12.59
CA ARG A 12 -5.92 13.05 11.27
C ARG A 12 -4.81 13.23 10.24
N SER A 13 -3.68 13.77 10.66
CA SER A 13 -2.50 13.89 9.81
C SER A 13 -1.99 12.50 9.39
N VAL A 14 -1.95 11.56 10.35
CA VAL A 14 -1.59 10.15 10.06
C VAL A 14 -2.54 9.56 9.02
N ASP A 15 -3.85 9.78 9.18
CA ASP A 15 -4.84 9.24 8.25
C ASP A 15 -4.65 9.81 6.82
N THR A 16 -4.33 11.09 6.71
CA THR A 16 -4.02 11.72 5.43
C THR A 16 -2.80 11.09 4.78
N GLN A 17 -1.72 10.90 5.54
CA GLN A 17 -0.50 10.26 5.04
C GLN A 17 -0.74 8.81 4.62
N VAL A 18 -1.56 8.10 5.36
CA VAL A 18 -1.95 6.72 5.03
C VAL A 18 -2.69 6.69 3.69
N SER A 19 -3.62 7.61 3.46
CA SER A 19 -4.36 7.67 2.20
C SER A 19 -3.45 7.93 1.01
N GLU A 20 -2.49 8.84 1.16
CA GLU A 20 -1.50 9.14 0.11
C GLU A 20 -0.61 7.94 -0.17
N SER A 21 -0.14 7.26 0.89
CA SER A 21 0.70 6.07 0.76
C SER A 21 -0.06 4.93 0.10
N SER A 22 -1.32 4.74 0.45
CA SER A 22 -2.18 3.72 -0.15
C SER A 22 -2.35 3.92 -1.64
N TYR A 23 -2.53 5.17 -2.06
CA TYR A 23 -2.63 5.51 -3.48
C TYR A 23 -1.33 5.16 -4.22
N GLY A 24 -0.18 5.54 -3.66
CA GLY A 24 1.13 5.27 -4.24
C GLY A 24 1.39 3.77 -4.36
N ILE A 25 1.06 3.01 -3.32
CA ILE A 25 1.23 1.55 -3.30
C ILE A 25 0.38 0.89 -4.38
N ARG A 26 -0.87 1.31 -4.54
CA ARG A 26 -1.76 0.79 -5.59
C ARG A 26 -1.21 1.08 -6.97
N HIS A 27 -0.68 2.28 -7.17
CA HIS A 27 -0.09 2.67 -8.46
C HIS A 27 1.11 1.80 -8.81
N ILE A 28 1.99 1.54 -7.84
CA ILE A 28 3.14 0.64 -8.03
C ILE A 28 2.66 -0.77 -8.38
N GLY A 29 1.64 -1.26 -7.68
CA GLY A 29 1.05 -2.57 -7.96
C GLY A 29 0.48 -2.68 -9.36
N GLU A 30 -0.19 -1.63 -9.85
CA GLU A 30 -0.72 -1.59 -11.21
C GLU A 30 0.38 -1.62 -12.26
N LEU A 31 1.45 -0.86 -12.04
CA LEU A 31 2.60 -0.87 -12.94
C LEU A 31 3.28 -2.24 -12.96
N ALA A 32 3.42 -2.88 -11.80
CA ALA A 32 3.99 -4.22 -11.72
C ALA A 32 3.12 -5.22 -12.47
N MET A 33 1.80 -5.12 -12.34
CA MET A 33 0.87 -5.99 -13.06
C MET A 33 0.97 -5.82 -14.57
N GLN A 34 1.07 -4.59 -15.06
CA GLN A 34 1.23 -4.32 -16.49
C GLN A 34 2.53 -4.91 -17.02
N SER A 35 3.62 -4.71 -16.28
CA SER A 35 4.93 -5.26 -16.65
C SER A 35 4.92 -6.78 -16.62
N LEU A 36 4.25 -7.38 -15.64
CA LEU A 36 4.11 -8.81 -15.52
C LEU A 36 3.36 -9.39 -16.73
N SER A 37 2.26 -8.77 -17.14
CA SER A 37 1.50 -9.19 -18.30
C SER A 37 2.33 -9.17 -19.57
N ARG A 38 3.12 -8.12 -19.75
CA ARG A 38 4.02 -8.01 -20.91
C ARG A 38 5.11 -9.08 -20.88
N ALA A 39 5.71 -9.31 -19.73
CA ALA A 39 6.75 -10.32 -19.58
C ALA A 39 6.21 -11.72 -19.88
N GLN A 40 5.02 -12.04 -19.39
CA GLN A 40 4.36 -13.32 -19.65
C GLN A 40 4.03 -13.49 -21.13
N SER A 41 3.60 -12.43 -21.80
CA SER A 41 3.22 -12.46 -23.21
C SER A 41 4.42 -12.61 -24.13
N GLU A 42 5.52 -11.92 -23.84
CA GLU A 42 6.64 -11.78 -24.77
C GLU A 42 7.86 -12.64 -24.43
N PHE A 43 8.05 -13.00 -23.17
CA PHE A 43 9.33 -13.57 -22.69
C PHE A 43 9.15 -14.84 -21.87
N SER A 44 7.96 -15.45 -21.83
CA SER A 44 7.67 -16.60 -20.97
C SER A 44 8.50 -17.84 -21.30
N ASP A 45 8.95 -17.97 -22.54
CA ASP A 45 9.75 -19.12 -23.01
C ASP A 45 11.25 -18.94 -22.82
N GLN A 46 11.69 -17.77 -22.34
CA GLN A 46 13.10 -17.49 -22.08
C GLN A 46 13.39 -17.53 -20.58
N GLN A 47 14.57 -18.01 -20.23
CA GLN A 47 14.95 -18.09 -18.81
C GLN A 47 14.99 -16.71 -18.15
N ALA A 48 15.54 -15.71 -18.83
CA ALA A 48 15.57 -14.33 -18.32
C ALA A 48 14.15 -13.80 -18.12
N GLY A 49 13.23 -14.14 -19.03
CA GLY A 49 11.83 -13.77 -18.92
C GLY A 49 11.17 -14.38 -17.69
N ARG A 50 11.43 -15.67 -17.44
CA ARG A 50 10.88 -16.34 -16.26
C ARG A 50 11.40 -15.74 -14.97
N THR A 51 12.67 -15.36 -14.92
CA THR A 51 13.26 -14.67 -13.77
C THR A 51 12.59 -13.33 -13.53
N LEU A 52 12.34 -12.58 -14.61
CA LEU A 52 11.63 -11.30 -14.54
C LEU A 52 10.19 -11.48 -14.04
N ILE A 53 9.49 -12.49 -14.55
CA ILE A 53 8.12 -12.82 -14.13
C ILE A 53 8.07 -13.11 -12.65
N ASN A 54 9.01 -13.91 -12.14
CA ASN A 54 9.08 -14.22 -10.70
C ASN A 54 9.33 -12.98 -9.87
N ALA A 55 10.24 -12.10 -10.29
CA ALA A 55 10.54 -10.85 -9.60
C ALA A 55 9.32 -9.93 -9.56
N LEU A 56 8.61 -9.79 -10.67
CA LEU A 56 7.41 -8.96 -10.75
C LEU A 56 6.28 -9.51 -9.90
N SER A 57 6.13 -10.85 -9.84
CA SER A 57 5.13 -11.48 -8.98
C SER A 57 5.41 -11.19 -7.51
N LEU A 58 6.67 -11.21 -7.10
CA LEU A 58 7.07 -10.86 -5.73
C LEU A 58 6.78 -9.40 -5.42
N ILE A 59 7.04 -8.50 -6.36
CA ILE A 59 6.73 -7.08 -6.19
C ILE A 59 5.23 -6.88 -5.99
N GLN A 60 4.42 -7.56 -6.80
CA GLN A 60 2.96 -7.47 -6.70
C GLN A 60 2.47 -7.97 -5.35
N ALA A 61 2.97 -9.11 -4.89
CA ALA A 61 2.61 -9.67 -3.58
C ALA A 61 3.02 -8.73 -2.44
N SER A 62 4.21 -8.14 -2.52
CA SER A 62 4.70 -7.17 -1.53
C SER A 62 3.83 -5.92 -1.50
N CYS A 63 3.37 -5.44 -2.65
CA CYS A 63 2.45 -4.29 -2.73
C CYS A 63 1.11 -4.61 -2.09
N ASN A 64 0.58 -5.81 -2.31
CA ASN A 64 -0.67 -6.23 -1.67
C ASN A 64 -0.54 -6.27 -0.15
N ASP A 65 0.56 -6.82 0.36
CA ASP A 65 0.82 -6.89 1.80
C ASP A 65 0.96 -5.48 2.39
N ALA A 66 1.68 -4.60 1.70
CA ALA A 66 1.85 -3.22 2.14
C ALA A 66 0.52 -2.47 2.15
N ALA A 67 -0.32 -2.66 1.14
CA ALA A 67 -1.64 -2.05 1.06
C ALA A 67 -2.53 -2.50 2.22
N ASN A 68 -2.48 -3.79 2.56
CA ASN A 68 -3.23 -4.33 3.69
C ASN A 68 -2.75 -3.73 5.02
N SER A 69 -1.44 -3.59 5.21
CA SER A 69 -0.86 -3.00 6.42
C SER A 69 -1.25 -1.53 6.56
N VAL A 70 -1.20 -0.78 5.48
CA VAL A 70 -1.59 0.63 5.47
C VAL A 70 -3.08 0.78 5.78
N ASN A 71 -3.91 -0.09 5.21
CA ASN A 71 -5.35 -0.10 5.48
C ASN A 71 -5.63 -0.37 6.97
N GLN A 72 -4.88 -1.28 7.58
CA GLN A 72 -5.02 -1.58 9.01
C GLN A 72 -4.71 -0.36 9.87
N VAL A 73 -3.66 0.39 9.54
CA VAL A 73 -3.32 1.63 10.24
C VAL A 73 -4.47 2.65 10.12
N SER A 74 -5.06 2.78 8.94
CA SER A 74 -6.20 3.68 8.74
C SER A 74 -7.39 3.30 9.61
N VAL A 75 -7.73 2.00 9.66
CA VAL A 75 -8.84 1.51 10.48
C VAL A 75 -8.61 1.82 11.96
N GLU A 76 -7.41 1.54 12.46
CA GLU A 76 -7.08 1.78 13.87
C GLU A 76 -7.07 3.27 14.20
N SER A 77 -6.53 4.09 13.30
CA SER A 77 -6.47 5.54 13.46
C SER A 77 -7.87 6.14 13.58
N LYS A 78 -8.77 5.75 12.69
CA LYS A 78 -10.15 6.21 12.68
C LYS A 78 -10.91 5.75 13.94
N SER A 79 -10.63 4.54 14.40
CA SER A 79 -11.23 4.01 15.63
C SER A 79 -10.83 4.85 16.84
N ILE A 80 -9.56 5.23 16.95
CA ILE A 80 -9.07 6.06 18.04
C ILE A 80 -9.69 7.45 17.99
N ILE A 81 -9.74 8.06 16.80
CA ILE A 81 -10.36 9.38 16.62
C ILE A 81 -11.82 9.35 17.07
N SER A 82 -12.55 8.31 16.68
CA SER A 82 -13.95 8.15 17.07
C SER A 82 -14.12 8.07 18.59
N ARG A 83 -13.24 7.32 19.27
CA ARG A 83 -13.26 7.20 20.72
C ARG A 83 -12.96 8.51 21.43
N LEU A 84 -12.06 9.31 20.89
CA LEU A 84 -11.70 10.60 21.50
C LEU A 84 -12.81 11.63 21.37
N GLN A 85 -13.73 11.45 20.45
CA GLN A 85 -14.85 12.36 20.24
C GLN A 85 -16.09 12.01 21.08
N GLN A 86 -16.05 10.93 21.81
CA GLN A 86 -17.14 10.54 22.71
C GLN A 86 -17.03 11.20 24.12
#